data_a8f3cebb6d14b8383d4a0a837db3380e
#
_entry.id   a8f3cebb6d14b8383d4a0a837db3380e
#
_cell.length_a   1.000
_cell.length_b   1.000
_cell.length_c   1.000
_cell.angle_alpha   90.00
_cell.angle_beta   90.00
_cell.angle_gamma   90.00
#
_symmetry.space_group_name_H-M   'P 1'
#
loop_
_entity.id
_entity.type
_entity.pdbx_description
1 polymer ?
#
loop_
_entity_poly.entity_id
_entity_poly.type
_entity_poly.pdbx_seq_one_letter_code
_entity_poly.pdbx_strand_id
1 'polypeptide(L)'
;EFRFGSEIRDLVSLRAEGYSAVFAGSGAPAPRDLPLSGSGVRVVDALEFLAKTSQNPGAFAGVRHVVVAGGGNTAMDAVRAACRIPGIREVRLSYRRTVREMPADREELHNALAEASAVNAAALGSSEYTGPVPRAAPGRTSPASALMELTLPESAAPGRLSLRVMTLGERDASGRRSPLPSSETVEVPCDLVVAAVGETPDRVFLEALGVSVGKDGRPKADPKTGLAGVPGLYVGGDALRGPSSIISAVADGRRSAVAILRAAGIEPEGAWGAYAPPAPDPDKLARRGAQDAASAAREELRVPEGAGVRSFVSAQAERCLECDSACLRCVEVCPNRANTFVAVPSGTAADGGFVQSLQILHVDALCNECGNCGFFCPWLGEPYRGKPTVFASAGSLEASKNAGFAFSGKAGSPDLVLRAEYEGEVRSLPHAEWTAPAPGAAGHAAAARMAALARVVYFGNPYLAGGSQC
;
A
#
# COMPACT_ATOMS: atom_id res chain seq x y z
N GLU A 1 23.15 -2.98 -8.54
CA GLU A 1 24.00 -1.94 -7.94
C GLU A 1 23.16 -0.75 -7.52
N PHE A 2 23.38 -0.22 -6.30
CA PHE A 2 22.79 1.03 -5.80
C PHE A 2 23.90 2.07 -5.66
N ARG A 3 23.67 3.28 -6.15
CA ARG A 3 24.58 4.43 -6.04
C ARG A 3 23.88 5.54 -5.25
N PHE A 4 23.99 5.48 -3.94
CA PHE A 4 23.46 6.50 -3.05
C PHE A 4 24.30 7.78 -3.09
N GLY A 5 23.67 8.93 -2.82
CA GLY A 5 24.36 10.22 -2.84
C GLY A 5 24.81 10.70 -4.23
N SER A 6 24.33 10.05 -5.30
CA SER A 6 24.69 10.37 -6.67
C SER A 6 23.54 11.12 -7.32
N GLU A 7 23.68 12.44 -7.44
CA GLU A 7 22.69 13.30 -8.10
C GLU A 7 22.84 13.19 -9.62
N ILE A 8 21.77 12.83 -10.30
CA ILE A 8 21.68 12.81 -11.77
C ILE A 8 21.17 14.16 -12.24
N ARG A 9 21.96 14.86 -13.04
CA ARG A 9 21.66 16.20 -13.55
C ARG A 9 21.31 16.25 -15.02
N ASP A 10 21.79 15.29 -15.81
CA ASP A 10 21.55 15.19 -17.24
C ASP A 10 21.68 13.76 -17.76
N LEU A 11 21.23 13.52 -18.98
CA LEU A 11 21.35 12.21 -19.63
C LEU A 11 22.71 11.97 -20.28
N VAL A 12 23.49 13.03 -20.56
CA VAL A 12 24.75 12.93 -21.29
C VAL A 12 25.77 12.16 -20.45
N SER A 13 25.82 12.48 -19.14
CA SER A 13 26.68 11.79 -18.18
C SER A 13 26.36 10.29 -18.10
N LEU A 14 25.09 9.93 -18.02
CA LEU A 14 24.66 8.52 -17.96
C LEU A 14 24.99 7.76 -19.25
N ARG A 15 24.84 8.43 -20.40
CA ARG A 15 25.22 7.82 -21.69
C ARG A 15 26.73 7.63 -21.84
N ALA A 16 27.51 8.57 -21.31
CA ALA A 16 28.98 8.43 -21.28
C ALA A 16 29.43 7.26 -20.41
N GLU A 17 28.64 6.90 -19.39
CA GLU A 17 28.83 5.69 -18.57
C GLU A 17 28.34 4.40 -19.25
N GLY A 18 27.78 4.47 -20.46
CA GLY A 18 27.34 3.31 -21.24
C GLY A 18 25.87 2.91 -21.08
N TYR A 19 25.05 3.69 -20.37
CA TYR A 19 23.63 3.40 -20.26
C TYR A 19 22.89 3.72 -21.56
N SER A 20 22.29 2.73 -22.20
CA SER A 20 21.50 2.87 -23.43
C SER A 20 20.04 3.25 -23.14
N ALA A 21 19.52 2.92 -21.97
CA ALA A 21 18.18 3.27 -21.51
C ALA A 21 18.19 3.77 -20.07
N VAL A 22 17.34 4.74 -19.78
CA VAL A 22 17.18 5.35 -18.44
C VAL A 22 15.70 5.40 -18.12
N PHE A 23 15.34 4.99 -16.91
CA PHE A 23 14.00 5.13 -16.36
C PHE A 23 14.01 6.18 -15.25
N ALA A 24 13.30 7.30 -15.45
CA ALA A 24 13.13 8.34 -14.46
C ALA A 24 11.88 8.09 -13.60
N GLY A 25 12.09 7.61 -12.39
CA GLY A 25 11.07 7.36 -11.38
C GLY A 25 11.18 8.31 -10.20
N SER A 26 11.41 9.61 -10.44
CA SER A 26 11.67 10.63 -9.42
C SER A 26 10.47 10.98 -8.53
N GLY A 27 9.29 10.45 -8.81
CA GLY A 27 8.08 10.78 -8.08
C GLY A 27 7.54 12.18 -8.40
N ALA A 28 6.74 12.71 -7.48
CA ALA A 28 6.17 14.05 -7.53
C ALA A 28 6.51 14.82 -6.24
N PRO A 29 7.79 15.18 -6.03
CA PRO A 29 8.24 15.78 -4.78
C PRO A 29 7.95 17.27 -4.64
N ALA A 30 7.56 17.97 -5.74
CA ALA A 30 7.34 19.39 -5.72
C ALA A 30 5.94 19.73 -5.17
N PRO A 31 5.83 20.51 -4.07
CA PRO A 31 4.54 20.91 -3.53
C PRO A 31 3.82 21.85 -4.49
N ARG A 32 2.50 21.81 -4.47
CA ARG A 32 1.68 22.86 -5.09
C ARG A 32 1.54 24.03 -4.15
N ASP A 33 1.60 25.23 -4.72
CA ASP A 33 1.40 26.44 -3.94
C ASP A 33 -0.04 26.50 -3.38
N LEU A 34 -0.13 26.86 -2.11
CA LEU A 34 -1.36 27.31 -1.51
C LEU A 34 -1.36 28.86 -1.63
N PRO A 35 -2.21 29.44 -2.48
CA PRO A 35 -2.24 30.91 -2.62
C PRO A 35 -2.83 31.53 -1.35
N LEU A 36 -1.95 31.98 -0.48
CA LEU A 36 -2.29 32.59 0.79
C LEU A 36 -1.73 34.02 0.81
N SER A 37 -2.59 35.01 0.98
CA SER A 37 -2.18 36.41 1.12
C SER A 37 -1.85 36.74 2.59
N GLY A 38 -1.17 37.87 2.82
CA GLY A 38 -0.80 38.31 4.16
C GLY A 38 0.43 37.60 4.72
N SER A 39 0.62 37.72 6.04
CA SER A 39 1.78 37.18 6.74
C SER A 39 1.49 36.98 8.25
N GLY A 40 2.44 36.38 8.96
CA GLY A 40 2.33 36.20 10.43
C GLY A 40 1.83 34.81 10.86
N VAL A 41 1.52 33.93 9.91
CA VAL A 41 1.31 32.50 10.13
C VAL A 41 2.37 31.71 9.38
N ARG A 42 2.95 30.72 10.01
CA ARG A 42 3.90 29.81 9.35
C ARG A 42 3.16 28.89 8.38
N VAL A 43 3.63 28.80 7.15
CA VAL A 43 3.11 27.84 6.16
C VAL A 43 4.18 26.80 5.88
N VAL A 44 3.82 25.53 5.87
CA VAL A 44 4.71 24.40 5.60
C VAL A 44 3.99 23.43 4.66
N ASP A 45 4.71 22.88 3.70
CA ASP A 45 4.20 21.79 2.87
C ASP A 45 3.94 20.53 3.70
N ALA A 46 2.96 19.73 3.31
CA ALA A 46 2.56 18.56 4.08
C ALA A 46 3.64 17.47 4.13
N LEU A 47 4.40 17.23 3.04
CA LEU A 47 5.48 16.25 3.06
C LEU A 47 6.64 16.71 3.93
N GLU A 48 7.00 18.01 3.86
CA GLU A 48 7.98 18.63 4.76
C GLU A 48 7.52 18.54 6.22
N PHE A 49 6.25 18.83 6.49
CA PHE A 49 5.66 18.72 7.83
C PHE A 49 5.79 17.30 8.37
N LEU A 50 5.37 16.29 7.60
CA LEU A 50 5.43 14.89 8.00
C LEU A 50 6.87 14.41 8.22
N ALA A 51 7.79 14.77 7.32
CA ALA A 51 9.21 14.43 7.46
C ALA A 51 9.81 15.05 8.72
N LYS A 52 9.58 16.35 8.95
CA LYS A 52 10.09 17.05 10.15
C LYS A 52 9.50 16.48 11.44
N THR A 53 8.21 16.17 11.46
CA THR A 53 7.53 15.60 12.63
C THR A 53 8.08 14.22 12.97
N SER A 54 8.36 13.39 11.96
CA SER A 54 8.95 12.07 12.13
C SER A 54 10.39 12.11 12.64
N GLN A 55 11.21 13.03 12.12
CA GLN A 55 12.64 13.13 12.47
C GLN A 55 12.87 13.88 13.79
N ASN A 56 12.05 14.87 14.09
CA ASN A 56 12.16 15.71 15.28
C ASN A 56 10.77 16.10 15.81
N PRO A 57 10.24 15.38 16.79
CA PRO A 57 8.95 15.70 17.41
C PRO A 57 8.86 17.12 17.98
N GLY A 58 9.99 17.76 18.29
CA GLY A 58 10.07 19.14 18.77
C GLY A 58 10.08 20.23 17.69
N ALA A 59 10.10 19.87 16.40
CA ALA A 59 10.20 20.82 15.28
C ALA A 59 9.09 21.88 15.24
N PHE A 60 7.97 21.60 15.89
CA PHE A 60 6.79 22.45 15.98
C PHE A 60 6.45 22.83 17.43
N ALA A 61 7.45 22.87 18.32
CA ALA A 61 7.26 23.33 19.70
C ALA A 61 6.71 24.77 19.71
N GLY A 62 5.74 25.02 20.60
CA GLY A 62 5.08 26.32 20.71
C GLY A 62 3.88 26.54 19.78
N VAL A 63 3.67 25.71 18.77
CA VAL A 63 2.47 25.72 17.94
C VAL A 63 1.29 25.18 18.75
N ARG A 64 0.16 25.91 18.70
CA ARG A 64 -1.08 25.53 19.42
C ARG A 64 -2.25 25.27 18.50
N HIS A 65 -2.34 26.00 17.38
CA HIS A 65 -3.46 25.93 16.43
C HIS A 65 -2.92 25.62 15.04
N VAL A 66 -3.32 24.48 14.49
CA VAL A 66 -2.91 24.02 13.19
C VAL A 66 -4.11 23.99 12.25
N VAL A 67 -3.94 24.53 11.05
CA VAL A 67 -4.90 24.35 9.96
C VAL A 67 -4.24 23.53 8.86
N VAL A 68 -4.79 22.35 8.58
CA VAL A 68 -4.40 21.52 7.43
C VAL A 68 -5.32 21.86 6.26
N ALA A 69 -4.74 22.28 5.15
CA ALA A 69 -5.49 22.61 3.94
C ALA A 69 -5.41 21.46 2.93
N GLY A 70 -6.52 20.79 2.66
CA GLY A 70 -6.57 19.68 1.71
C GLY A 70 -7.63 18.62 2.03
N GLY A 71 -7.73 17.59 1.19
CA GLY A 71 -8.73 16.53 1.38
C GLY A 71 -8.27 15.16 0.83
N GLY A 72 -6.98 14.98 0.56
CA GLY A 72 -6.38 13.71 0.16
C GLY A 72 -5.78 12.94 1.35
N ASN A 73 -5.22 11.76 1.10
CA ASN A 73 -4.59 10.93 2.13
C ASN A 73 -3.46 11.69 2.85
N THR A 74 -2.65 12.46 2.14
CA THR A 74 -1.60 13.30 2.74
C THR A 74 -2.17 14.30 3.76
N ALA A 75 -3.37 14.85 3.53
CA ALA A 75 -4.03 15.72 4.50
C ALA A 75 -4.48 14.95 5.74
N MET A 76 -4.96 13.71 5.58
CA MET A 76 -5.33 12.85 6.71
C MET A 76 -4.10 12.51 7.56
N ASP A 77 -2.99 12.14 6.93
CA ASP A 77 -1.72 11.89 7.61
C ASP A 77 -1.24 13.14 8.38
N ALA A 78 -1.31 14.31 7.75
CA ALA A 78 -0.92 15.57 8.38
C ALA A 78 -1.79 15.91 9.60
N VAL A 79 -3.11 15.71 9.54
CA VAL A 79 -4.03 15.88 10.67
C VAL A 79 -3.64 14.94 11.81
N ARG A 80 -3.46 13.65 11.52
CA ARG A 80 -3.09 12.63 12.51
C ARG A 80 -1.73 12.92 13.14
N ALA A 81 -0.74 13.30 12.33
CA ALA A 81 0.58 13.71 12.83
C ALA A 81 0.47 14.94 13.73
N ALA A 82 -0.28 15.97 13.33
CA ALA A 82 -0.49 17.17 14.13
C ALA A 82 -1.16 16.85 15.47
N CYS A 83 -2.16 15.97 15.50
CA CYS A 83 -2.83 15.54 16.73
C CYS A 83 -1.90 14.86 17.75
N ARG A 84 -0.74 14.36 17.30
CA ARG A 84 0.24 13.67 18.15
C ARG A 84 1.35 14.59 18.68
N ILE A 85 1.45 15.81 18.18
CA ILE A 85 2.48 16.76 18.61
C ILE A 85 2.11 17.33 19.99
N PRO A 86 3.00 17.24 21.00
CA PRO A 86 2.74 17.81 22.32
C PRO A 86 2.55 19.33 22.26
N GLY A 87 1.52 19.83 22.94
CA GLY A 87 1.23 21.27 23.06
C GLY A 87 0.24 21.79 22.02
N ILE A 88 -0.07 21.06 20.96
CA ILE A 88 -1.15 21.43 20.03
C ILE A 88 -2.49 21.30 20.75
N ARG A 89 -3.30 22.36 20.68
CA ARG A 89 -4.62 22.45 21.32
C ARG A 89 -5.74 22.19 20.33
N GLU A 90 -5.53 22.58 19.07
CA GLU A 90 -6.55 22.47 18.04
C GLU A 90 -5.94 22.16 16.68
N VAL A 91 -6.56 21.23 15.94
CA VAL A 91 -6.24 20.90 14.55
C VAL A 91 -7.51 21.04 13.73
N ARG A 92 -7.47 21.87 12.70
CA ARG A 92 -8.58 22.06 11.76
C ARG A 92 -8.20 21.56 10.38
N LEU A 93 -9.09 20.78 9.77
CA LEU A 93 -8.97 20.36 8.38
C LEU A 93 -9.88 21.25 7.52
N SER A 94 -9.28 22.11 6.70
CA SER A 94 -9.99 22.97 5.75
C SER A 94 -10.05 22.29 4.38
N TYR A 95 -11.26 22.06 3.88
CA TYR A 95 -11.47 21.44 2.58
C TYR A 95 -12.51 22.21 1.75
N ARG A 96 -12.14 22.56 0.53
CA ARG A 96 -12.93 23.41 -0.37
C ARG A 96 -14.20 22.79 -0.95
N ARG A 97 -14.47 21.51 -0.66
CA ARG A 97 -15.70 20.77 -1.01
C ARG A 97 -16.26 20.09 0.22
N THR A 98 -17.23 19.19 0.06
CA THR A 98 -17.74 18.38 1.16
C THR A 98 -17.00 17.04 1.27
N VAL A 99 -17.24 16.31 2.35
CA VAL A 99 -16.73 14.95 2.58
C VAL A 99 -17.02 14.01 1.40
N ARG A 100 -18.14 14.20 0.72
CA ARG A 100 -18.52 13.39 -0.45
C ARG A 100 -17.53 13.50 -1.62
N GLU A 101 -16.94 14.66 -1.80
CA GLU A 101 -15.98 14.93 -2.86
C GLU A 101 -14.52 14.75 -2.41
N MET A 102 -14.28 14.31 -1.16
CA MET A 102 -12.92 14.05 -0.67
C MET A 102 -12.27 12.90 -1.45
N PRO A 103 -11.06 13.11 -1.97
CA PRO A 103 -10.31 12.03 -2.61
C PRO A 103 -9.60 11.11 -1.61
N ALA A 104 -9.59 11.46 -0.32
CA ALA A 104 -9.03 10.59 0.72
C ALA A 104 -9.78 9.26 0.79
N ASP A 105 -9.05 8.19 1.08
CA ASP A 105 -9.64 6.90 1.41
C ASP A 105 -10.55 7.06 2.64
N ARG A 106 -11.70 6.37 2.62
CA ARG A 106 -12.67 6.46 3.72
C ARG A 106 -12.10 5.98 5.04
N GLU A 107 -11.20 5.02 5.02
CA GLU A 107 -10.54 4.51 6.20
C GLU A 107 -9.54 5.51 6.75
N GLU A 108 -8.76 6.19 5.91
CA GLU A 108 -7.84 7.26 6.34
C GLU A 108 -8.60 8.43 6.96
N LEU A 109 -9.72 8.82 6.36
CA LEU A 109 -10.61 9.82 6.94
C LEU A 109 -11.16 9.35 8.29
N HIS A 110 -11.62 8.10 8.38
CA HIS A 110 -12.11 7.50 9.61
C HIS A 110 -11.03 7.50 10.71
N ASN A 111 -9.81 7.10 10.38
CA ASN A 111 -8.69 7.10 11.31
C ASN A 111 -8.31 8.52 11.77
N ALA A 112 -8.34 9.49 10.86
CA ALA A 112 -8.10 10.90 11.22
C ALA A 112 -9.15 11.43 12.19
N LEU A 113 -10.42 11.08 11.98
CA LEU A 113 -11.52 11.43 12.88
C LEU A 113 -11.46 10.69 14.22
N ALA A 114 -10.95 9.45 14.23
CA ALA A 114 -10.77 8.66 15.45
C ALA A 114 -9.70 9.25 16.39
N GLU A 115 -8.69 9.85 15.82
CA GLU A 115 -7.64 10.54 16.58
C GLU A 115 -8.08 11.95 17.05
N ALA A 116 -9.16 12.48 16.46
CA ALA A 116 -9.79 13.71 16.86
C ALA A 116 -10.58 13.52 18.18
N SER A 117 -10.73 14.58 18.95
CA SER A 117 -11.51 14.51 20.19
C SER A 117 -13.02 14.38 19.93
N ALA A 118 -13.80 13.93 20.94
CA ALA A 118 -15.24 13.72 20.89
C ALA A 118 -16.07 14.96 20.43
N VAL A 119 -15.48 16.15 20.41
CA VAL A 119 -16.12 17.39 19.94
C VAL A 119 -16.45 17.31 18.44
N ASN A 120 -15.68 16.57 17.64
CA ASN A 120 -15.94 16.42 16.22
C ASN A 120 -17.10 15.47 15.87
N ALA A 121 -17.46 14.59 16.78
CA ALA A 121 -18.60 13.72 16.60
C ALA A 121 -19.91 14.53 16.42
N ALA A 122 -20.03 15.66 17.07
CA ALA A 122 -21.19 16.56 16.98
C ALA A 122 -21.20 17.35 15.66
N ALA A 123 -20.03 17.76 15.16
CA ALA A 123 -19.91 18.45 13.87
C ALA A 123 -20.19 17.53 12.67
N LEU A 124 -19.83 16.25 12.78
CA LEU A 124 -20.10 15.24 11.78
C LEU A 124 -21.57 14.77 11.74
N GLY A 125 -22.31 14.93 12.82
CA GLY A 125 -23.75 14.61 12.87
C GLY A 125 -24.61 15.47 11.94
N SER A 126 -24.07 16.56 11.39
CA SER A 126 -24.69 17.40 10.37
C SER A 126 -24.23 17.08 8.95
N SER A 127 -23.14 16.31 8.79
CA SER A 127 -22.67 15.85 7.49
C SER A 127 -23.24 14.45 7.19
N GLU A 128 -23.36 14.11 5.92
CA GLU A 128 -23.89 12.82 5.46
C GLU A 128 -22.97 11.61 5.76
N TYR A 129 -22.07 11.74 6.73
CA TYR A 129 -21.24 10.65 7.22
C TYR A 129 -22.06 9.72 8.12
N THR A 130 -22.30 8.52 7.65
CA THR A 130 -23.09 7.48 8.35
C THR A 130 -22.25 6.42 9.04
N GLY A 131 -20.90 6.57 9.04
CA GLY A 131 -20.01 5.61 9.69
C GLY A 131 -19.98 5.74 11.22
N PRO A 132 -19.56 4.70 11.96
CA PRO A 132 -19.40 4.77 13.40
C PRO A 132 -18.35 5.80 13.78
N VAL A 133 -18.66 6.65 14.75
CA VAL A 133 -17.70 7.63 15.30
C VAL A 133 -16.76 6.89 16.26
N PRO A 134 -15.45 6.86 16.01
CA PRO A 134 -14.52 6.18 16.88
C PRO A 134 -14.41 6.88 18.26
N ARG A 135 -14.30 6.09 19.31
CA ARG A 135 -14.05 6.61 20.66
C ARG A 135 -12.53 6.86 20.83
N ALA A 136 -12.17 8.01 21.39
CA ALA A 136 -10.79 8.27 21.80
C ALA A 136 -10.29 7.18 22.74
N ALA A 137 -9.01 6.78 22.59
CA ALA A 137 -8.41 5.82 23.50
C ALA A 137 -8.40 6.37 24.93
N PRO A 138 -8.72 5.55 25.96
CA PRO A 138 -8.74 6.02 27.35
C PRO A 138 -7.38 6.58 27.77
N GLY A 139 -7.39 7.77 28.40
CA GLY A 139 -6.20 8.38 29.01
C GLY A 139 -5.38 9.31 28.13
N ARG A 140 -5.79 9.58 26.88
CA ARG A 140 -5.15 10.55 26.00
C ARG A 140 -6.02 11.80 25.84
N THR A 141 -5.51 12.97 26.20
CA THR A 141 -6.10 14.26 25.83
C THR A 141 -5.68 14.55 24.38
N SER A 142 -6.53 14.22 23.42
CA SER A 142 -6.33 14.64 22.04
C SER A 142 -6.67 16.13 21.88
N PRO A 143 -5.98 16.88 21.01
CA PRO A 143 -6.36 18.25 20.70
C PRO A 143 -7.77 18.28 20.11
N ALA A 144 -8.50 19.37 20.33
CA ALA A 144 -9.75 19.61 19.63
C ALA A 144 -9.47 19.62 18.13
N SER A 145 -10.24 18.92 17.34
CA SER A 145 -10.09 18.94 15.89
C SER A 145 -11.45 19.12 15.21
N ALA A 146 -11.47 19.83 14.09
CA ALA A 146 -12.67 20.10 13.33
C ALA A 146 -12.45 19.95 11.85
N LEU A 147 -13.38 19.27 11.18
CA LEU A 147 -13.48 19.32 9.73
C LEU A 147 -14.29 20.55 9.33
N MET A 148 -13.70 21.44 8.56
CA MET A 148 -14.31 22.63 8.00
C MET A 148 -14.54 22.41 6.51
N GLU A 149 -15.70 21.87 6.18
CA GLU A 149 -16.13 21.69 4.80
C GLU A 149 -16.41 23.04 4.14
N LEU A 150 -16.31 23.07 2.82
CA LEU A 150 -16.57 24.27 2.01
C LEU A 150 -15.76 25.48 2.47
N THR A 151 -14.48 25.25 2.84
CA THR A 151 -13.57 26.32 3.22
C THR A 151 -12.24 26.22 2.49
N LEU A 152 -11.60 27.37 2.22
CA LEU A 152 -10.29 27.48 1.59
C LEU A 152 -9.50 28.58 2.29
N PRO A 153 -8.28 28.32 2.77
CA PRO A 153 -7.39 29.37 3.28
C PRO A 153 -7.17 30.49 2.26
N GLU A 154 -7.34 31.72 2.67
CA GLU A 154 -7.26 32.89 1.77
C GLU A 154 -6.24 33.93 2.24
N SER A 155 -6.27 34.30 3.53
CA SER A 155 -5.34 35.29 4.06
C SER A 155 -4.93 34.99 5.49
N ALA A 156 -3.69 35.38 5.82
CA ALA A 156 -3.09 35.17 7.13
C ALA A 156 -2.76 36.52 7.79
N ALA A 157 -2.98 36.58 9.11
CA ALA A 157 -2.54 37.63 9.98
C ALA A 157 -1.94 36.98 11.27
N PRO A 158 -1.16 37.71 12.08
CA PRO A 158 -0.56 37.11 13.28
C PRO A 158 -1.56 36.39 14.17
N GLY A 159 -1.40 35.06 14.33
CA GLY A 159 -2.26 34.19 15.11
C GLY A 159 -3.65 33.92 14.54
N ARG A 160 -3.95 34.30 13.29
CA ARG A 160 -5.26 34.14 12.65
C ARG A 160 -5.14 33.76 11.19
N LEU A 161 -6.13 32.99 10.73
CA LEU A 161 -6.30 32.61 9.33
C LEU A 161 -7.73 32.91 8.90
N SER A 162 -7.88 33.60 7.78
CA SER A 162 -9.18 33.81 7.13
C SER A 162 -9.40 32.69 6.12
N LEU A 163 -10.53 32.05 6.23
CA LEU A 163 -10.98 30.98 5.34
C LEU A 163 -12.15 31.52 4.48
N ARG A 164 -11.98 31.46 3.17
CA ARG A 164 -13.08 31.74 2.22
C ARG A 164 -14.13 30.65 2.30
N VAL A 165 -15.39 30.99 2.47
CA VAL A 165 -16.50 30.04 2.36
C VAL A 165 -16.72 29.72 0.89
N MET A 166 -16.90 28.45 0.58
CA MET A 166 -17.10 27.94 -0.76
C MET A 166 -18.53 27.45 -0.98
N THR A 167 -18.98 27.46 -2.22
CA THR A 167 -20.21 26.79 -2.67
C THR A 167 -19.86 25.75 -3.72
N LEU A 168 -20.78 24.84 -4.03
CA LEU A 168 -20.56 23.80 -5.01
C LEU A 168 -21.37 24.08 -6.30
N GLY A 169 -20.66 24.22 -7.40
CA GLY A 169 -21.21 24.34 -8.74
C GLY A 169 -21.36 23.01 -9.47
N GLU A 170 -21.25 23.05 -10.78
CA GLU A 170 -21.34 21.90 -11.67
C GLU A 170 -20.22 20.88 -11.45
N ARG A 171 -20.43 19.66 -11.92
CA ARG A 171 -19.40 18.60 -11.86
C ARG A 171 -18.26 18.86 -12.84
N ASP A 172 -17.06 18.70 -12.35
CA ASP A 172 -15.84 18.76 -13.20
C ASP A 172 -15.63 17.43 -13.96
N ALA A 173 -14.59 17.38 -14.79
CA ALA A 173 -14.23 16.19 -15.58
C ALA A 173 -13.90 14.95 -14.73
N SER A 174 -13.63 15.13 -13.42
CA SER A 174 -13.43 14.03 -12.47
C SER A 174 -14.74 13.56 -11.82
N GLY A 175 -15.87 14.14 -12.20
CA GLY A 175 -17.19 13.85 -11.63
C GLY A 175 -17.48 14.54 -10.29
N ARG A 176 -16.55 15.35 -9.76
CA ARG A 176 -16.71 16.08 -8.49
C ARG A 176 -17.25 17.48 -8.76
N ARG A 177 -18.05 18.01 -7.83
CA ARG A 177 -18.60 19.35 -7.98
C ARG A 177 -17.48 20.41 -7.84
N SER A 178 -17.51 21.40 -8.71
CA SER A 178 -16.54 22.49 -8.72
C SER A 178 -16.73 23.43 -7.54
N PRO A 179 -15.68 23.74 -6.75
CA PRO A 179 -15.78 24.68 -5.65
C PRO A 179 -15.79 26.13 -6.20
N LEU A 180 -16.78 26.91 -5.84
CA LEU A 180 -16.92 28.32 -6.20
C LEU A 180 -16.78 29.18 -4.94
N PRO A 181 -15.97 30.27 -4.96
CA PRO A 181 -15.84 31.14 -3.80
C PRO A 181 -17.11 31.96 -3.59
N SER A 182 -17.55 32.06 -2.33
CA SER A 182 -18.60 33.02 -1.93
C SER A 182 -17.98 34.36 -1.49
N SER A 183 -18.81 35.32 -1.09
CA SER A 183 -18.36 36.58 -0.50
C SER A 183 -18.01 36.45 0.98
N GLU A 184 -18.36 35.34 1.62
CA GLU A 184 -18.21 35.15 3.06
C GLU A 184 -16.84 34.60 3.44
N THR A 185 -16.34 35.01 4.61
CA THR A 185 -15.09 34.49 5.21
C THR A 185 -15.34 34.14 6.67
N VAL A 186 -14.54 33.18 7.16
CA VAL A 186 -14.54 32.76 8.57
C VAL A 186 -13.12 32.90 9.12
N GLU A 187 -12.97 33.59 10.23
CA GLU A 187 -11.72 33.76 10.94
C GLU A 187 -11.49 32.62 11.95
N VAL A 188 -10.30 32.03 11.93
CA VAL A 188 -9.92 30.97 12.87
C VAL A 188 -8.54 31.25 13.50
N PRO A 189 -8.31 30.87 14.77
CA PRO A 189 -6.98 30.89 15.37
C PRO A 189 -6.04 29.96 14.53
N CYS A 190 -4.82 30.45 14.24
CA CYS A 190 -3.86 29.66 13.48
C CYS A 190 -2.41 30.13 13.75
N ASP A 191 -1.55 29.18 14.13
CA ASP A 191 -0.10 29.39 14.26
C ASP A 191 0.65 28.75 13.10
N LEU A 192 0.07 27.68 12.55
CA LEU A 192 0.67 26.88 11.48
C LEU A 192 -0.38 26.45 10.45
N VAL A 193 -0.11 26.72 9.20
CA VAL A 193 -0.83 26.12 8.05
C VAL A 193 0.01 24.99 7.47
N VAL A 194 -0.57 23.80 7.34
CA VAL A 194 0.01 22.67 6.62
C VAL A 194 -0.69 22.55 5.27
N ALA A 195 0.03 22.84 4.19
CA ALA A 195 -0.50 22.82 2.84
C ALA A 195 -0.45 21.39 2.27
N ALA A 196 -1.60 20.70 2.24
CA ALA A 196 -1.79 19.37 1.66
C ALA A 196 -2.65 19.45 0.39
N VAL A 197 -2.34 20.42 -0.48
CA VAL A 197 -3.13 20.72 -1.69
C VAL A 197 -2.67 19.97 -2.93
N GLY A 198 -1.75 19.04 -2.76
CA GLY A 198 -1.21 18.13 -3.76
C GLY A 198 0.23 18.44 -4.13
N GLU A 199 0.82 17.48 -4.80
CA GLU A 199 2.21 17.52 -5.26
C GLU A 199 2.24 17.44 -6.80
N THR A 200 3.39 17.80 -7.38
CA THR A 200 3.64 17.73 -8.82
C THR A 200 5.03 17.14 -9.08
N PRO A 201 5.24 16.53 -10.25
CA PRO A 201 6.58 16.16 -10.67
C PRO A 201 7.53 17.37 -10.66
N ASP A 202 8.80 17.11 -10.35
CA ASP A 202 9.82 18.16 -10.44
C ASP A 202 10.08 18.51 -11.91
N ARG A 203 9.52 19.63 -12.31
CA ARG A 203 9.61 20.14 -13.69
C ARG A 203 11.05 20.46 -14.08
N VAL A 204 11.82 21.07 -13.17
CA VAL A 204 13.20 21.49 -13.45
C VAL A 204 14.06 20.26 -13.74
N PHE A 205 13.93 19.23 -12.91
CA PHE A 205 14.62 17.96 -13.11
C PHE A 205 14.21 17.28 -14.44
N LEU A 206 12.93 17.19 -14.73
CA LEU A 206 12.46 16.55 -15.96
C LEU A 206 12.92 17.31 -17.21
N GLU A 207 12.88 18.64 -17.19
CA GLU A 207 13.37 19.47 -18.30
C GLU A 207 14.90 19.38 -18.48
N ALA A 208 15.66 19.25 -17.39
CA ALA A 208 17.11 18.99 -17.44
C ALA A 208 17.45 17.64 -18.10
N LEU A 209 16.58 16.63 -17.97
CA LEU A 209 16.68 15.39 -18.71
C LEU A 209 16.23 15.49 -20.17
N GLY A 210 15.73 16.65 -20.62
CA GLY A 210 15.21 16.89 -21.97
C GLY A 210 13.74 16.52 -22.15
N VAL A 211 13.01 16.24 -21.07
CA VAL A 211 11.59 15.88 -21.13
C VAL A 211 10.74 17.15 -21.30
N SER A 212 9.89 17.19 -22.31
CA SER A 212 8.90 18.25 -22.46
C SER A 212 7.80 18.12 -21.40
N VAL A 213 7.57 19.17 -20.62
CA VAL A 213 6.53 19.20 -19.59
C VAL A 213 5.35 20.07 -20.08
N GLY A 214 4.13 19.55 -19.93
CA GLY A 214 2.90 20.26 -20.29
C GLY A 214 2.57 21.42 -19.34
N LYS A 215 1.55 22.21 -19.71
CA LYS A 215 1.04 23.29 -18.85
C LYS A 215 0.44 22.80 -17.53
N ASP A 216 0.01 21.54 -17.51
CA ASP A 216 -0.51 20.82 -16.33
C ASP A 216 0.58 20.29 -15.39
N GLY A 217 1.86 20.56 -15.69
CA GLY A 217 3.01 20.09 -14.91
C GLY A 217 3.40 18.64 -15.19
N ARG A 218 2.78 17.97 -16.15
CA ARG A 218 3.05 16.55 -16.46
C ARG A 218 4.01 16.39 -17.62
N PRO A 219 4.91 15.39 -17.59
CA PRO A 219 5.78 15.08 -18.71
C PRO A 219 4.98 14.57 -19.90
N LYS A 220 5.40 14.93 -21.10
CA LYS A 220 4.89 14.37 -22.34
C LYS A 220 5.61 13.05 -22.60
N ALA A 221 4.94 11.93 -22.33
CA ALA A 221 5.45 10.60 -22.57
C ALA A 221 4.32 9.69 -23.07
N ASP A 222 4.70 8.62 -23.76
CA ASP A 222 3.76 7.59 -24.20
C ASP A 222 3.17 6.86 -22.97
N PRO A 223 1.86 6.89 -22.75
CA PRO A 223 1.23 6.28 -21.56
C PRO A 223 1.35 4.76 -21.53
N LYS A 224 1.66 4.10 -22.67
CA LYS A 224 1.81 2.64 -22.74
C LYS A 224 3.22 2.17 -22.42
N THR A 225 4.21 2.96 -22.73
CA THR A 225 5.63 2.57 -22.61
C THR A 225 6.40 3.43 -21.62
N GLY A 226 5.93 4.64 -21.34
CA GLY A 226 6.65 5.66 -20.57
C GLY A 226 7.72 6.38 -21.38
N LEU A 227 7.90 6.12 -22.68
CA LEU A 227 8.91 6.78 -23.52
C LEU A 227 8.63 8.29 -23.60
N ALA A 228 9.61 9.10 -23.20
CA ALA A 228 9.45 10.55 -22.98
C ALA A 228 9.79 11.44 -24.19
N GLY A 229 9.77 10.92 -25.40
CA GLY A 229 10.15 11.67 -26.60
C GLY A 229 11.66 11.90 -26.76
N VAL A 230 12.46 11.53 -25.77
CA VAL A 230 13.92 11.48 -25.82
C VAL A 230 14.33 10.02 -26.01
N PRO A 231 15.12 9.67 -27.05
CA PRO A 231 15.49 8.27 -27.28
C PRO A 231 16.11 7.61 -26.05
N GLY A 232 15.58 6.46 -25.63
CA GLY A 232 16.07 5.70 -24.49
C GLY A 232 15.71 6.28 -23.11
N LEU A 233 14.94 7.39 -23.02
CA LEU A 233 14.46 7.93 -21.75
C LEU A 233 13.00 7.54 -21.53
N TYR A 234 12.72 6.93 -20.38
CA TYR A 234 11.40 6.52 -19.95
C TYR A 234 11.05 7.20 -18.63
N VAL A 235 9.78 7.54 -18.42
CA VAL A 235 9.28 8.17 -17.20
C VAL A 235 8.09 7.34 -16.68
N GLY A 236 8.01 7.13 -15.38
CA GLY A 236 6.91 6.37 -14.79
C GLY A 236 6.62 6.72 -13.34
N GLY A 237 5.60 6.08 -12.79
CA GLY A 237 5.11 6.36 -11.45
C GLY A 237 4.56 7.78 -11.32
N ASP A 238 4.68 8.36 -10.12
CA ASP A 238 4.16 9.69 -9.85
C ASP A 238 4.87 10.79 -10.66
N ALA A 239 6.09 10.55 -11.14
CA ALA A 239 6.76 11.44 -12.08
C ALA A 239 5.98 11.60 -13.40
N LEU A 240 5.27 10.55 -13.84
CA LEU A 240 4.46 10.58 -15.06
C LEU A 240 3.02 11.05 -14.81
N ARG A 241 2.41 10.57 -13.71
CA ARG A 241 0.96 10.67 -13.46
C ARG A 241 0.59 11.78 -12.48
N GLY A 242 1.53 12.27 -11.70
CA GLY A 242 1.28 12.91 -10.41
C GLY A 242 0.99 11.88 -9.33
N PRO A 243 0.74 12.31 -8.09
CA PRO A 243 0.50 11.41 -6.95
C PRO A 243 -0.56 10.35 -7.25
N SER A 244 -0.19 9.08 -7.06
CA SER A 244 -1.05 7.93 -7.33
C SER A 244 -0.74 6.75 -6.40
N SER A 245 -1.18 5.54 -6.73
CA SER A 245 -0.92 4.37 -5.91
C SER A 245 0.44 3.73 -6.21
N ILE A 246 1.03 3.08 -5.21
CA ILE A 246 2.25 2.26 -5.37
C ILE A 246 2.07 1.23 -6.49
N ILE A 247 0.89 0.60 -6.58
CA ILE A 247 0.58 -0.39 -7.61
C ILE A 247 0.66 0.23 -9.02
N SER A 248 0.18 1.46 -9.18
CA SER A 248 0.29 2.17 -10.46
C SER A 248 1.74 2.46 -10.82
N ALA A 249 2.56 2.86 -9.84
CA ALA A 249 3.99 3.11 -10.05
C ALA A 249 4.74 1.81 -10.44
N VAL A 250 4.44 0.69 -9.76
CA VAL A 250 5.00 -0.64 -10.12
C VAL A 250 4.58 -1.04 -11.53
N ALA A 251 3.31 -0.82 -11.91
CA ALA A 251 2.83 -1.14 -13.26
C ALA A 251 3.53 -0.31 -14.33
N ASP A 252 3.82 0.97 -14.06
CA ASP A 252 4.58 1.83 -14.97
C ASP A 252 6.02 1.33 -15.14
N GLY A 253 6.71 1.00 -14.04
CA GLY A 253 8.06 0.43 -14.08
C GLY A 253 8.12 -0.85 -14.90
N ARG A 254 7.14 -1.76 -14.73
CA ARG A 254 7.04 -2.99 -15.52
C ARG A 254 6.82 -2.71 -17.01
N ARG A 255 5.91 -1.83 -17.37
CA ARG A 255 5.66 -1.46 -18.76
C ARG A 255 6.90 -0.86 -19.42
N SER A 256 7.57 0.05 -18.74
CA SER A 256 8.80 0.65 -19.24
C SER A 256 9.91 -0.38 -19.37
N ALA A 257 10.08 -1.30 -18.43
CA ALA A 257 11.07 -2.37 -18.51
C ALA A 257 10.85 -3.27 -19.75
N VAL A 258 9.59 -3.66 -20.01
CA VAL A 258 9.24 -4.42 -21.22
C VAL A 258 9.55 -3.61 -22.50
N ALA A 259 9.24 -2.31 -22.50
CA ALA A 259 9.52 -1.45 -23.65
C ALA A 259 11.03 -1.29 -23.88
N ILE A 260 11.83 -1.17 -22.83
CA ILE A 260 13.30 -1.11 -22.88
C ILE A 260 13.86 -2.42 -23.46
N LEU A 261 13.43 -3.57 -22.99
CA LEU A 261 13.88 -4.86 -23.49
C LEU A 261 13.56 -5.01 -24.98
N ARG A 262 12.35 -4.69 -25.40
CA ARG A 262 11.95 -4.74 -26.80
C ARG A 262 12.74 -3.78 -27.70
N ALA A 263 13.01 -2.58 -27.20
CA ALA A 263 13.86 -1.63 -27.92
C ALA A 263 15.31 -2.12 -28.06
N ALA A 264 15.78 -2.97 -27.14
CA ALA A 264 17.07 -3.66 -27.22
C ALA A 264 17.04 -4.95 -28.05
N GLY A 265 15.90 -5.31 -28.68
CA GLY A 265 15.76 -6.55 -29.45
C GLY A 265 15.56 -7.80 -28.58
N ILE A 266 15.24 -7.64 -27.30
CA ILE A 266 15.06 -8.72 -26.34
C ILE A 266 13.54 -8.87 -26.08
N GLU A 267 12.95 -10.02 -26.46
CA GLU A 267 11.59 -10.33 -26.02
C GLU A 267 11.65 -10.89 -24.59
N PRO A 268 10.90 -10.29 -23.65
CA PRO A 268 10.86 -10.78 -22.28
C PRO A 268 10.22 -12.18 -22.22
N GLU A 269 10.95 -13.16 -21.68
CA GLU A 269 10.45 -14.50 -21.43
C GLU A 269 9.56 -14.57 -20.20
N GLY A 270 8.57 -15.48 -20.21
CA GLY A 270 7.73 -15.82 -19.05
C GLY A 270 6.59 -14.85 -18.76
N ALA A 271 6.12 -14.83 -17.52
CA ALA A 271 4.89 -14.18 -17.04
C ALA A 271 4.79 -12.64 -17.23
N TRP A 272 5.74 -12.03 -17.88
CA TRP A 272 5.76 -10.59 -18.15
C TRP A 272 4.77 -10.15 -19.25
N GLY A 273 4.27 -11.09 -20.05
CA GLY A 273 3.46 -10.76 -21.21
C GLY A 273 2.08 -11.39 -21.31
N ALA A 274 1.76 -12.42 -20.57
CA ALA A 274 0.60 -13.23 -20.90
C ALA A 274 -0.13 -13.89 -19.71
N TYR A 275 -0.26 -13.21 -18.57
CA TYR A 275 -1.39 -13.59 -17.72
C TYR A 275 -2.65 -12.99 -18.33
N ALA A 276 -3.27 -13.74 -19.24
CA ALA A 276 -4.68 -13.57 -19.52
C ALA A 276 -5.43 -14.20 -18.32
N PRO A 277 -6.10 -13.40 -17.48
CA PRO A 277 -6.97 -14.01 -16.47
C PRO A 277 -7.95 -14.93 -17.20
N PRO A 278 -8.28 -16.11 -16.65
CA PRO A 278 -9.32 -16.95 -17.22
C PRO A 278 -10.59 -16.11 -17.40
N ALA A 279 -11.32 -16.38 -18.46
CA ALA A 279 -12.58 -15.68 -18.71
C ALA A 279 -13.46 -15.75 -17.45
N PRO A 280 -14.03 -14.62 -17.01
CA PRO A 280 -14.84 -14.60 -15.79
C PRO A 280 -15.99 -15.60 -15.93
N ASP A 281 -16.13 -16.49 -14.95
CA ASP A 281 -17.28 -17.39 -14.86
C ASP A 281 -18.53 -16.53 -14.52
N PRO A 282 -19.55 -16.48 -15.39
CA PRO A 282 -20.74 -15.65 -15.17
C PRO A 282 -21.48 -15.99 -13.88
N ASP A 283 -21.53 -17.27 -13.49
CA ASP A 283 -22.22 -17.70 -12.28
C ASP A 283 -21.43 -17.29 -11.01
N LYS A 284 -20.11 -17.27 -11.07
CA LYS A 284 -19.26 -16.73 -9.99
C LYS A 284 -19.39 -15.22 -9.87
N LEU A 285 -19.48 -14.50 -10.99
CA LEU A 285 -19.72 -13.06 -10.97
C LEU A 285 -21.08 -12.70 -10.39
N ALA A 286 -22.13 -13.45 -10.75
CA ALA A 286 -23.49 -13.27 -10.23
C ALA A 286 -23.54 -13.51 -8.70
N ARG A 287 -22.89 -14.58 -8.22
CA ARG A 287 -22.77 -14.87 -6.78
C ARG A 287 -21.98 -13.78 -6.05
N ARG A 288 -20.91 -13.26 -6.65
CA ARG A 288 -20.11 -12.15 -6.12
C ARG A 288 -20.95 -10.88 -5.97
N GLY A 289 -21.71 -10.51 -7.00
CA GLY A 289 -22.59 -9.34 -6.95
C GLY A 289 -23.68 -9.45 -5.88
N ALA A 290 -24.26 -10.64 -5.71
CA ALA A 290 -25.25 -10.89 -4.67
C ALA A 290 -24.64 -10.80 -3.25
N GLN A 291 -23.41 -11.25 -3.06
CA GLN A 291 -22.73 -11.16 -1.76
C GLN A 291 -22.23 -9.75 -1.44
N ASP A 292 -21.76 -8.99 -2.43
CA ASP A 292 -21.36 -7.59 -2.22
C ASP A 292 -22.55 -6.76 -1.69
N ALA A 293 -23.76 -7.03 -2.17
CA ALA A 293 -24.97 -6.42 -1.64
C ALA A 293 -25.30 -6.83 -0.20
N ALA A 294 -25.05 -8.10 0.14
CA ALA A 294 -25.29 -8.66 1.48
C ALA A 294 -24.18 -8.30 2.48
N SER A 295 -22.94 -8.08 2.00
CA SER A 295 -21.78 -7.77 2.85
C SER A 295 -21.61 -6.29 3.16
N ALA A 296 -22.53 -5.44 2.72
CA ALA A 296 -22.55 -4.01 3.04
C ALA A 296 -22.66 -3.73 4.56
N ALA A 297 -23.11 -4.70 5.37
CA ALA A 297 -23.00 -4.66 6.82
C ALA A 297 -21.75 -5.45 7.25
N ARG A 298 -20.59 -4.81 7.23
CA ARG A 298 -19.41 -5.34 7.94
C ARG A 298 -19.64 -5.19 9.44
N GLU A 299 -20.33 -6.15 10.03
CA GLU A 299 -20.28 -6.32 11.48
C GLU A 299 -18.87 -6.79 11.87
N GLU A 300 -18.37 -6.28 13.00
CA GLU A 300 -17.13 -6.82 13.59
C GLU A 300 -17.25 -8.35 13.68
N LEU A 301 -16.24 -9.06 13.16
CA LEU A 301 -16.17 -10.53 13.23
C LEU A 301 -15.89 -10.97 14.67
N ARG A 302 -16.87 -10.78 15.55
CA ARG A 302 -16.87 -11.34 16.89
C ARG A 302 -17.81 -12.52 16.92
N VAL A 303 -17.35 -13.62 17.52
CA VAL A 303 -18.24 -14.72 17.84
C VAL A 303 -19.34 -14.17 18.76
N PRO A 304 -20.62 -14.15 18.36
CA PRO A 304 -21.69 -13.61 19.21
C PRO A 304 -21.73 -14.38 20.53
N GLU A 305 -21.94 -13.67 21.65
CA GLU A 305 -22.12 -14.31 22.94
C GLU A 305 -23.29 -15.30 22.88
N GLY A 306 -23.05 -16.55 23.26
CA GLY A 306 -24.04 -17.65 23.20
C GLY A 306 -24.15 -18.37 21.85
N ALA A 307 -23.50 -17.89 20.77
CA ALA A 307 -23.43 -18.66 19.53
C ALA A 307 -22.37 -19.75 19.63
N GLY A 308 -22.71 -20.97 19.25
CA GLY A 308 -21.73 -22.05 19.16
C GLY A 308 -20.66 -21.72 18.11
N VAL A 309 -19.38 -21.94 18.41
CA VAL A 309 -18.25 -21.71 17.48
C VAL A 309 -18.52 -22.39 16.13
N ARG A 310 -19.15 -23.55 16.13
CA ARG A 310 -19.46 -24.31 14.91
C ARG A 310 -20.48 -23.58 14.01
N SER A 311 -21.54 -22.98 14.56
CA SER A 311 -22.52 -22.21 13.78
C SER A 311 -21.92 -20.92 13.24
N PHE A 312 -21.07 -20.27 14.00
CA PHE A 312 -20.33 -19.09 13.53
C PHE A 312 -19.40 -19.44 12.36
N VAL A 313 -18.63 -20.53 12.48
CA VAL A 313 -17.73 -21.00 11.41
C VAL A 313 -18.51 -21.36 10.14
N SER A 314 -19.67 -22.05 10.28
CA SER A 314 -20.53 -22.37 9.14
C SER A 314 -21.05 -21.11 8.44
N ALA A 315 -21.55 -20.13 9.19
CA ALA A 315 -22.03 -18.85 8.63
C ALA A 315 -20.89 -18.08 7.92
N GLN A 316 -19.66 -18.13 8.44
CA GLN A 316 -18.51 -17.53 7.73
C GLN A 316 -18.12 -18.34 6.48
N ALA A 317 -18.23 -19.67 6.51
CA ALA A 317 -17.96 -20.53 5.36
C ALA A 317 -18.98 -20.32 4.22
N GLU A 318 -20.25 -20.03 4.53
CA GLU A 318 -21.29 -19.69 3.55
C GLU A 318 -21.00 -18.42 2.77
N ARG A 319 -20.14 -17.55 3.29
CA ARG A 319 -19.63 -16.36 2.57
C ARG A 319 -18.55 -16.70 1.55
N CYS A 320 -18.10 -17.94 1.50
CA CYS A 320 -17.09 -18.39 0.57
C CYS A 320 -17.64 -18.37 -0.87
N LEU A 321 -16.91 -17.70 -1.77
CA LEU A 321 -17.29 -17.57 -3.19
C LEU A 321 -16.93 -18.83 -4.00
N GLU A 322 -16.46 -19.90 -3.36
CA GLU A 322 -16.03 -21.13 -4.01
C GLU A 322 -15.11 -20.86 -5.23
N CYS A 323 -14.18 -19.91 -5.08
CA CYS A 323 -13.19 -19.63 -6.11
C CYS A 323 -12.32 -20.87 -6.30
N ASP A 324 -12.20 -21.40 -7.52
CA ASP A 324 -11.37 -22.59 -7.83
C ASP A 324 -9.87 -22.31 -7.71
N SER A 325 -9.49 -21.09 -7.46
CA SER A 325 -8.11 -20.66 -7.27
C SER A 325 -7.90 -20.10 -5.87
N ALA A 326 -6.69 -20.19 -5.36
CA ALA A 326 -6.32 -19.55 -4.10
C ALA A 326 -6.60 -18.04 -4.16
N CYS A 327 -7.07 -17.47 -3.04
CA CYS A 327 -7.14 -16.01 -2.91
C CYS A 327 -5.72 -15.45 -2.91
N LEU A 328 -5.36 -14.66 -3.92
CA LEU A 328 -4.02 -14.09 -4.11
C LEU A 328 -3.88 -12.67 -3.57
N ARG A 329 -4.84 -12.15 -2.80
CA ARG A 329 -4.81 -10.77 -2.33
C ARG A 329 -3.52 -10.42 -1.59
N CYS A 330 -3.05 -11.29 -0.70
CA CYS A 330 -1.80 -11.07 0.05
C CYS A 330 -0.55 -11.07 -0.85
N VAL A 331 -0.60 -11.74 -2.00
CA VAL A 331 0.46 -11.71 -3.01
C VAL A 331 0.44 -10.38 -3.77
N GLU A 332 -0.77 -9.93 -4.16
CA GLU A 332 -0.95 -8.69 -4.95
C GLU A 332 -0.53 -7.44 -4.18
N VAL A 333 -0.85 -7.37 -2.88
CA VAL A 333 -0.63 -6.18 -2.05
C VAL A 333 0.74 -6.15 -1.36
N CYS A 334 1.55 -7.20 -1.49
CA CYS A 334 2.86 -7.26 -0.86
C CYS A 334 3.89 -6.40 -1.63
N PRO A 335 4.35 -5.26 -1.10
CA PRO A 335 5.27 -4.38 -1.80
C PRO A 335 6.64 -5.04 -2.03
N ASN A 336 7.06 -5.90 -1.12
CA ASN A 336 8.34 -6.60 -1.17
C ASN A 336 8.28 -7.96 -1.87
N ARG A 337 7.08 -8.36 -2.37
CA ARG A 337 6.84 -9.70 -2.93
C ARG A 337 7.23 -10.86 -2.01
N ALA A 338 7.18 -10.62 -0.71
CA ALA A 338 7.42 -11.66 0.28
C ALA A 338 6.32 -12.73 0.27
N ASN A 339 5.09 -12.40 -0.14
CA ASN A 339 4.07 -13.41 -0.43
C ASN A 339 4.07 -13.70 -1.92
N THR A 340 4.11 -14.99 -2.26
CA THR A 340 4.10 -15.49 -3.64
C THR A 340 3.21 -16.73 -3.72
N PHE A 341 3.00 -17.26 -4.91
CA PHE A 341 2.30 -18.51 -5.10
C PHE A 341 3.13 -19.48 -5.94
N VAL A 342 2.90 -20.76 -5.71
CA VAL A 342 3.47 -21.84 -6.51
C VAL A 342 2.35 -22.76 -7.00
N ALA A 343 2.50 -23.29 -8.21
CA ALA A 343 1.62 -24.34 -8.70
C ALA A 343 2.08 -25.69 -8.14
N VAL A 344 1.13 -26.43 -7.56
CA VAL A 344 1.36 -27.79 -7.08
C VAL A 344 0.95 -28.74 -8.19
N PRO A 345 1.85 -29.56 -8.74
CA PRO A 345 1.52 -30.57 -9.74
C PRO A 345 0.46 -31.56 -9.24
N SER A 346 -0.35 -32.09 -10.14
CA SER A 346 -1.47 -32.98 -9.81
C SER A 346 -1.11 -34.16 -8.92
N GLY A 347 0.04 -34.80 -9.15
CA GLY A 347 0.55 -35.90 -8.30
C GLY A 347 0.90 -35.44 -6.87
N THR A 348 1.52 -34.25 -6.75
CA THR A 348 1.89 -33.69 -5.44
C THR A 348 0.65 -33.28 -4.66
N ALA A 349 -0.41 -32.80 -5.31
CA ALA A 349 -1.68 -32.51 -4.66
C ALA A 349 -2.30 -33.77 -4.05
N ALA A 350 -2.25 -34.91 -4.73
CA ALA A 350 -2.72 -36.19 -4.22
C ALA A 350 -1.90 -36.68 -3.01
N ASP A 351 -0.58 -36.54 -3.08
CA ASP A 351 0.34 -37.00 -2.03
C ASP A 351 0.40 -36.06 -0.82
N GLY A 352 0.22 -34.74 -1.04
CA GLY A 352 0.28 -33.72 0.00
C GLY A 352 -1.06 -33.32 0.60
N GLY A 353 -2.17 -33.87 0.11
CA GLY A 353 -3.52 -33.50 0.58
C GLY A 353 -3.91 -32.06 0.22
N PHE A 354 -3.36 -31.47 -0.83
CA PHE A 354 -3.74 -30.16 -1.30
C PHE A 354 -5.07 -30.21 -2.04
N VAL A 355 -6.01 -29.37 -1.62
CA VAL A 355 -7.32 -29.24 -2.26
C VAL A 355 -7.23 -28.31 -3.50
N GLN A 356 -6.28 -27.38 -3.47
CA GLN A 356 -6.10 -26.39 -4.55
C GLN A 356 -4.74 -26.55 -5.22
N SER A 357 -4.70 -26.37 -6.53
CA SER A 357 -3.47 -26.46 -7.33
C SER A 357 -2.51 -25.29 -7.13
N LEU A 358 -2.98 -24.17 -6.58
CA LEU A 358 -2.14 -23.02 -6.22
C LEU A 358 -1.98 -22.94 -4.71
N GLN A 359 -0.73 -22.83 -4.27
CA GLN A 359 -0.40 -22.66 -2.85
C GLN A 359 0.34 -21.34 -2.65
N ILE A 360 -0.06 -20.59 -1.62
CA ILE A 360 0.60 -19.34 -1.26
C ILE A 360 1.74 -19.66 -0.30
N LEU A 361 2.91 -19.12 -0.60
CA LEU A 361 4.10 -19.19 0.23
C LEU A 361 4.48 -17.78 0.71
N HIS A 362 5.06 -17.72 1.88
CA HIS A 362 5.71 -16.54 2.42
C HIS A 362 7.24 -16.71 2.35
N VAL A 363 7.97 -15.70 1.90
CA VAL A 363 9.44 -15.69 1.86
C VAL A 363 9.93 -14.73 2.94
N ASP A 364 10.42 -15.29 4.03
CA ASP A 364 10.81 -14.56 5.24
C ASP A 364 11.84 -13.45 4.95
N ALA A 365 12.89 -13.78 4.21
CA ALA A 365 13.97 -12.84 3.89
C ALA A 365 13.53 -11.58 3.10
N LEU A 366 12.36 -11.60 2.48
CA LEU A 366 11.80 -10.47 1.74
C LEU A 366 10.78 -9.67 2.56
N CYS A 367 10.37 -10.17 3.73
CA CYS A 367 9.34 -9.55 4.55
C CYS A 367 9.91 -8.49 5.49
N ASN A 368 9.31 -7.32 5.52
CA ASN A 368 9.57 -6.27 6.51
C ASN A 368 8.44 -6.09 7.52
N GLU A 369 7.51 -7.05 7.59
CA GLU A 369 6.35 -7.04 8.49
C GLU A 369 5.50 -5.76 8.42
N CYS A 370 5.34 -5.17 7.23
CA CYS A 370 4.59 -3.92 7.03
C CYS A 370 3.08 -4.06 7.30
N GLY A 371 2.55 -5.28 7.45
CA GLY A 371 1.14 -5.52 7.76
C GLY A 371 0.17 -5.49 6.58
N ASN A 372 0.55 -4.98 5.40
CA ASN A 372 -0.35 -4.83 4.25
C ASN A 372 -1.10 -6.11 3.88
N CYS A 373 -0.43 -7.26 3.91
CA CYS A 373 -1.07 -8.53 3.58
C CYS A 373 -2.16 -8.94 4.58
N GLY A 374 -2.02 -8.55 5.85
CA GLY A 374 -3.06 -8.75 6.87
C GLY A 374 -4.19 -7.74 6.71
N PHE A 375 -3.86 -6.47 6.49
CA PHE A 375 -4.82 -5.40 6.30
C PHE A 375 -5.80 -5.68 5.14
N PHE A 376 -5.27 -6.08 3.99
CA PHE A 376 -6.07 -6.41 2.81
C PHE A 376 -6.59 -7.85 2.78
N CYS A 377 -6.35 -8.63 3.83
CA CYS A 377 -6.84 -10.01 3.88
C CYS A 377 -8.37 -10.05 4.09
N PRO A 378 -9.16 -10.57 3.13
CA PRO A 378 -10.61 -10.64 3.28
C PRO A 378 -11.05 -11.60 4.40
N TRP A 379 -10.14 -12.43 4.90
CA TRP A 379 -10.36 -13.42 5.95
C TRP A 379 -9.81 -12.98 7.31
N LEU A 380 -9.39 -11.72 7.44
CA LEU A 380 -8.79 -11.17 8.66
C LEU A 380 -7.59 -11.98 9.18
N GLY A 381 -6.87 -12.64 8.26
CA GLY A 381 -5.67 -13.38 8.59
C GLY A 381 -4.41 -12.53 8.53
N GLU A 382 -3.34 -13.05 9.08
CA GLU A 382 -1.99 -12.49 8.97
C GLU A 382 -1.13 -13.38 8.05
N PRO A 383 -1.21 -13.23 6.71
CA PRO A 383 -0.56 -14.13 5.76
C PRO A 383 0.94 -14.29 5.98
N TYR A 384 1.62 -13.24 6.42
CA TYR A 384 3.06 -13.26 6.74
C TYR A 384 3.41 -14.15 7.94
N ARG A 385 2.40 -14.55 8.75
CA ARG A 385 2.56 -15.51 9.87
C ARG A 385 1.88 -16.84 9.61
N GLY A 386 0.74 -16.81 8.92
CA GLY A 386 -0.13 -17.97 8.76
C GLY A 386 0.09 -18.76 7.47
N LYS A 387 0.92 -18.30 6.53
CA LYS A 387 1.24 -19.06 5.32
C LYS A 387 2.53 -19.84 5.47
N PRO A 388 2.67 -21.01 4.81
CA PRO A 388 3.92 -21.75 4.79
C PRO A 388 5.07 -20.85 4.40
N THR A 389 6.10 -20.78 5.25
CA THR A 389 7.20 -19.81 5.11
C THR A 389 8.45 -20.49 4.56
N VAL A 390 9.06 -19.91 3.55
CA VAL A 390 10.39 -20.28 3.04
C VAL A 390 11.42 -19.44 3.76
N PHE A 391 12.30 -20.07 4.50
CA PHE A 391 13.37 -19.42 5.27
C PHE A 391 14.69 -19.51 4.54
N ALA A 392 15.52 -18.48 4.66
CA ALA A 392 16.85 -18.45 4.07
C ALA A 392 17.84 -19.43 4.74
N SER A 393 17.59 -19.82 6.00
CA SER A 393 18.44 -20.74 6.76
C SER A 393 17.65 -21.50 7.83
N ALA A 394 18.20 -22.60 8.31
CA ALA A 394 17.68 -23.32 9.46
C ALA A 394 17.60 -22.42 10.72
N GLY A 395 18.62 -21.57 10.93
CA GLY A 395 18.63 -20.65 12.07
C GLY A 395 17.51 -19.61 12.03
N SER A 396 17.14 -19.07 10.85
CA SER A 396 15.99 -18.18 10.72
C SER A 396 14.66 -18.91 10.99
N LEU A 397 14.55 -20.15 10.57
CA LEU A 397 13.38 -20.98 10.89
C LEU A 397 13.27 -21.26 12.41
N GLU A 398 14.39 -21.59 13.06
CA GLU A 398 14.43 -21.85 14.51
C GLU A 398 14.05 -20.60 15.32
N ALA A 399 14.52 -19.42 14.89
CA ALA A 399 14.23 -18.14 15.53
C ALA A 399 12.78 -17.68 15.33
N SER A 400 12.09 -18.17 14.29
CA SER A 400 10.70 -17.82 13.97
C SER A 400 9.72 -18.78 14.65
N LYS A 401 8.45 -18.36 14.78
CA LYS A 401 7.32 -19.21 15.18
C LYS A 401 6.50 -19.72 13.99
N ASN A 402 6.76 -19.21 12.78
CA ASN A 402 6.00 -19.57 11.61
C ASN A 402 6.27 -21.02 11.19
N ALA A 403 5.22 -21.69 10.72
CA ALA A 403 5.36 -22.97 10.03
C ALA A 403 6.05 -22.74 8.67
N GLY A 404 6.97 -23.62 8.31
CA GLY A 404 7.72 -23.44 7.07
C GLY A 404 8.91 -24.35 6.96
N PHE A 405 9.82 -24.02 6.06
CA PHE A 405 11.00 -24.85 5.78
C PHE A 405 12.20 -24.02 5.33
N ALA A 406 13.38 -24.61 5.51
CA ALA A 406 14.65 -24.15 5.00
C ALA A 406 15.44 -25.32 4.41
N PHE A 407 16.35 -25.03 3.50
CA PHE A 407 17.31 -25.99 3.00
C PHE A 407 18.66 -25.80 3.72
N SER A 408 19.31 -26.87 4.12
CA SER A 408 20.56 -26.83 4.88
C SER A 408 21.55 -27.86 4.35
N GLY A 409 22.84 -27.59 4.47
CA GLY A 409 23.88 -28.52 4.10
C GLY A 409 24.47 -28.29 2.71
N LYS A 410 24.74 -29.37 1.94
CA LYS A 410 25.51 -29.29 0.68
C LYS A 410 24.64 -28.87 -0.48
N ALA A 411 25.11 -27.90 -1.29
CA ALA A 411 24.48 -27.53 -2.55
C ALA A 411 24.27 -28.74 -3.48
N GLY A 412 23.09 -28.85 -4.10
CA GLY A 412 22.68 -29.97 -4.95
C GLY A 412 22.17 -31.22 -4.19
N SER A 413 22.34 -31.29 -2.85
CA SER A 413 21.85 -32.38 -2.01
C SER A 413 21.56 -31.88 -0.58
N PRO A 414 20.75 -30.81 -0.42
CA PRO A 414 20.48 -30.25 0.90
C PRO A 414 19.54 -31.12 1.72
N ASP A 415 19.70 -31.11 3.04
CA ASP A 415 18.71 -31.58 3.97
C ASP A 415 17.56 -30.56 4.07
N LEU A 416 16.37 -31.04 4.35
CA LEU A 416 15.18 -30.21 4.60
C LEU A 416 14.98 -30.04 6.11
N VAL A 417 15.04 -28.80 6.58
CA VAL A 417 14.64 -28.45 7.94
C VAL A 417 13.27 -27.83 7.88
N LEU A 418 12.31 -28.37 8.62
CA LEU A 418 10.92 -27.91 8.59
C LEU A 418 10.27 -27.83 9.98
N ARG A 419 9.27 -26.94 10.08
CA ARG A 419 8.26 -26.90 11.14
C ARG A 419 6.89 -27.01 10.49
N ALA A 420 6.14 -28.04 10.87
CA ALA A 420 4.80 -28.24 10.34
C ALA A 420 3.78 -27.28 10.97
N GLU A 421 2.65 -27.07 10.29
CA GLU A 421 1.54 -26.29 10.82
C GLU A 421 1.04 -26.89 12.15
N TYR A 422 0.81 -26.04 13.14
CA TYR A 422 0.35 -26.40 14.49
C TYR A 422 1.31 -27.27 15.30
N GLU A 423 2.52 -27.51 14.80
CA GLU A 423 3.57 -28.22 15.53
C GLU A 423 4.66 -27.23 15.96
N GLY A 424 5.07 -27.27 17.23
CA GLY A 424 6.15 -26.42 17.74
C GLY A 424 7.55 -26.94 17.39
N GLU A 425 7.64 -28.20 17.00
CA GLU A 425 8.90 -28.91 16.84
C GLU A 425 9.50 -28.73 15.44
N VAL A 426 10.82 -28.50 15.41
CA VAL A 426 11.60 -28.43 14.17
C VAL A 426 12.17 -29.81 13.87
N ARG A 427 12.03 -30.27 12.64
CA ARG A 427 12.53 -31.56 12.17
C ARG A 427 13.50 -31.39 11.03
N SER A 428 14.50 -32.25 10.93
CA SER A 428 15.42 -32.33 9.81
C SER A 428 15.22 -33.64 9.08
N LEU A 429 15.08 -33.57 7.76
CA LEU A 429 14.92 -34.72 6.88
C LEU A 429 16.11 -34.77 5.90
N PRO A 430 16.83 -35.91 5.83
CA PRO A 430 17.90 -36.10 4.85
C PRO A 430 17.43 -35.94 3.40
N HIS A 431 18.29 -35.48 2.51
CA HIS A 431 17.96 -35.25 1.10
C HIS A 431 17.22 -36.42 0.43
N ALA A 432 17.72 -37.63 0.59
CA ALA A 432 17.13 -38.83 -0.01
C ALA A 432 15.72 -39.12 0.51
N GLU A 433 15.41 -38.71 1.73
CA GLU A 433 14.11 -38.95 2.36
C GLU A 433 13.03 -37.97 1.90
N TRP A 434 13.31 -36.67 1.93
CA TRP A 434 12.30 -35.66 1.59
C TRP A 434 12.09 -35.49 0.08
N THR A 435 13.04 -35.89 -0.75
CA THR A 435 12.91 -35.86 -2.22
C THR A 435 12.17 -37.07 -2.77
N ALA A 436 12.00 -38.13 -1.99
CA ALA A 436 11.24 -39.31 -2.42
C ALA A 436 9.76 -38.98 -2.70
N PRO A 437 9.11 -39.61 -3.73
CA PRO A 437 7.74 -39.33 -4.14
C PRO A 437 6.67 -39.56 -3.05
N ALA A 438 6.93 -40.40 -2.09
CA ALA A 438 6.07 -40.68 -0.95
C ALA A 438 6.92 -40.82 0.31
N PRO A 439 7.24 -39.72 1.01
CA PRO A 439 8.04 -39.80 2.22
C PRO A 439 7.21 -40.49 3.33
N GLY A 440 7.43 -41.77 3.54
CA GLY A 440 6.78 -42.53 4.61
C GLY A 440 7.15 -42.11 6.05
N ALA A 441 8.11 -41.17 6.17
CA ALA A 441 8.70 -40.75 7.45
C ALA A 441 8.13 -39.42 8.01
N ALA A 442 7.28 -38.70 7.28
CA ALA A 442 6.73 -37.44 7.79
C ALA A 442 5.61 -37.61 8.82
N GLY A 443 5.43 -38.79 9.40
CA GLY A 443 4.58 -39.15 10.56
C GLY A 443 3.23 -38.46 10.76
N HIS A 444 3.04 -37.28 10.23
CA HIS A 444 1.84 -36.46 10.29
C HIS A 444 1.55 -35.79 8.93
N ALA A 445 0.29 -35.67 8.56
CA ALA A 445 -0.17 -35.08 7.29
C ALA A 445 0.37 -33.64 7.06
N ALA A 446 0.54 -32.86 8.12
CA ALA A 446 1.07 -31.49 8.05
C ALA A 446 2.55 -31.44 7.66
N ALA A 447 3.38 -32.34 8.20
CA ALA A 447 4.79 -32.41 7.84
C ALA A 447 4.99 -32.95 6.41
N ALA A 448 4.17 -33.91 5.97
CA ALA A 448 4.16 -34.41 4.59
C ALA A 448 3.80 -33.29 3.59
N ARG A 449 2.81 -32.47 3.94
CA ARG A 449 2.42 -31.30 3.13
C ARG A 449 3.55 -30.28 3.03
N MET A 450 4.22 -29.99 4.14
CA MET A 450 5.36 -29.04 4.14
C MET A 450 6.52 -29.56 3.29
N ALA A 451 6.85 -30.85 3.38
CA ALA A 451 7.86 -31.49 2.53
C ALA A 451 7.47 -31.48 1.05
N ALA A 452 6.18 -31.66 0.72
CA ALA A 452 5.68 -31.53 -0.65
C ALA A 452 5.85 -30.10 -1.21
N LEU A 453 5.57 -29.07 -0.41
CA LEU A 453 5.82 -27.69 -0.79
C LEU A 453 7.32 -27.41 -0.99
N ALA A 454 8.17 -27.95 -0.11
CA ALA A 454 9.62 -27.83 -0.26
C ALA A 454 10.11 -28.46 -1.57
N ARG A 455 9.58 -29.61 -1.98
CA ARG A 455 9.89 -30.21 -3.32
C ARG A 455 9.49 -29.28 -4.47
N VAL A 456 8.31 -28.68 -4.42
CA VAL A 456 7.85 -27.74 -5.45
C VAL A 456 8.77 -26.51 -5.53
N VAL A 457 9.26 -26.01 -4.40
CA VAL A 457 10.21 -24.90 -4.36
C VAL A 457 11.58 -25.35 -4.90
N TYR A 458 12.09 -26.45 -4.40
CA TYR A 458 13.45 -26.90 -4.78
C TYR A 458 13.59 -27.22 -6.26
N PHE A 459 12.65 -27.98 -6.82
CA PHE A 459 12.73 -28.43 -8.21
C PHE A 459 12.12 -27.46 -9.22
N GLY A 460 11.12 -26.69 -8.84
CA GLY A 460 10.36 -25.82 -9.74
C GLY A 460 10.58 -24.33 -9.57
N ASN A 461 11.00 -23.91 -8.37
CA ASN A 461 11.11 -22.49 -8.02
C ASN A 461 12.34 -22.20 -7.14
N PRO A 462 13.55 -22.65 -7.52
CA PRO A 462 14.73 -22.59 -6.67
C PRO A 462 15.11 -21.17 -6.23
N TYR A 463 14.74 -20.15 -7.01
CA TYR A 463 14.96 -18.74 -6.67
C TYR A 463 14.28 -18.30 -5.36
N LEU A 464 13.21 -18.99 -4.93
CA LEU A 464 12.54 -18.70 -3.65
C LEU A 464 13.37 -19.14 -2.44
N ALA A 465 14.26 -20.09 -2.62
CA ALA A 465 15.14 -20.61 -1.57
C ALA A 465 16.46 -19.82 -1.39
N GLY A 466 16.56 -18.65 -2.03
CA GLY A 466 17.77 -17.82 -1.95
C GLY A 466 18.94 -18.36 -2.76
N GLY A 467 18.77 -18.52 -4.05
CA GLY A 467 19.70 -18.73 -5.19
C GLY A 467 21.15 -19.23 -5.04
N SER A 468 21.68 -19.31 -3.85
CA SER A 468 23.08 -19.72 -3.61
C SER A 468 23.24 -21.18 -3.16
N GLN A 469 22.15 -21.92 -3.03
CA GLN A 469 22.17 -23.31 -2.55
C GLN A 469 21.49 -24.33 -3.47
N CYS A 470 21.02 -23.89 -4.65
CA CYS A 470 20.47 -24.81 -5.66
C CYS A 470 21.44 -25.05 -6.79
#